data_18e206b709c4c0db1444d17c6b155bf5
#
_entry.id   18e206b709c4c0db1444d17c6b155bf5
#
_cell.length_a   1.000
_cell.length_b   1.000
_cell.length_c   1.000
_cell.angle_alpha   90.00
_cell.angle_beta   90.00
_cell.angle_gamma   90.00
#
_symmetry.space_group_name_H-M   'P 1'
#
loop_
_entity.id
_entity.type
_entity.pdbx_description
1 polymer ?
#
loop_
_entity_poly.entity_id
_entity_poly.type
_entity_poly.pdbx_seq_one_letter_code
_entity_poly.pdbx_strand_id
1 'polypeptide(L)'
;MKPVNRNLILACLSLLLAIPAAFAAPESHVFELENRRAQTVVPQLRNLYGDDIKLSPDGQTLMVRAEPEQLAEIKTLLKQIDQPVRQVRLSLRHRKMASGEDDNRGSSRVYSTRKDSTRSLVVQDQQIAQISSGRIARLPVAARGGRNPMVILEEVDMTSGFLVRPTVLSENQVELHITAIRNEPVPGQPDYKTAGVVTIRRVNPGEWVELGEER
;
A
#
# COMPACT_ATOMS: atom_id res chain seq x y z
N MET A 1 23.62 -78.98 -19.76
CA MET A 1 22.98 -77.65 -19.58
C MET A 1 21.78 -77.82 -18.66
N LYS A 2 21.84 -77.34 -17.41
CA LYS A 2 20.74 -77.49 -16.45
C LYS A 2 19.66 -76.42 -16.80
N PRO A 3 18.35 -76.78 -16.82
CA PRO A 3 17.28 -75.82 -17.11
C PRO A 3 17.19 -74.82 -15.97
N VAL A 4 17.33 -73.58 -16.29
CA VAL A 4 17.12 -72.45 -15.37
C VAL A 4 15.66 -72.47 -14.97
N ASN A 5 15.41 -72.61 -13.66
CA ASN A 5 14.08 -72.75 -13.09
C ASN A 5 13.25 -71.49 -13.34
N ARG A 6 12.33 -71.47 -14.30
CA ARG A 6 11.45 -70.38 -14.69
C ARG A 6 10.65 -69.79 -13.53
N ASN A 7 10.41 -70.65 -12.48
CA ASN A 7 9.74 -70.21 -11.25
C ASN A 7 10.65 -69.33 -10.35
N LEU A 8 11.98 -69.51 -10.43
CA LEU A 8 12.92 -68.66 -9.67
C LEU A 8 13.05 -67.31 -10.25
N ILE A 9 12.98 -67.15 -11.59
CA ILE A 9 13.00 -65.87 -12.29
C ILE A 9 11.72 -65.11 -12.02
N LEU A 10 10.56 -65.78 -11.99
CA LEU A 10 9.28 -65.13 -11.64
C LEU A 10 9.24 -64.68 -10.18
N ALA A 11 9.82 -65.44 -9.26
CA ALA A 11 9.91 -65.05 -7.85
C ALA A 11 10.85 -63.88 -7.59
N CYS A 12 11.97 -63.77 -8.31
CA CYS A 12 12.83 -62.57 -8.27
C CYS A 12 12.21 -61.36 -8.90
N LEU A 13 11.42 -61.51 -9.96
CA LEU A 13 10.75 -60.41 -10.63
C LEU A 13 9.58 -59.84 -9.78
N SER A 14 8.87 -60.66 -9.01
CA SER A 14 7.83 -60.22 -8.07
C SER A 14 8.39 -59.50 -6.84
N LEU A 15 9.61 -59.82 -6.41
CA LEU A 15 10.27 -59.17 -5.28
C LEU A 15 10.79 -57.77 -5.63
N LEU A 16 11.08 -57.52 -6.92
CA LEU A 16 11.54 -56.21 -7.39
C LEU A 16 10.41 -55.16 -7.50
N LEU A 17 9.13 -55.59 -7.53
CA LEU A 17 7.96 -54.68 -7.65
C LEU A 17 7.43 -54.20 -6.28
N ALA A 18 7.95 -54.68 -5.17
CA ALA A 18 7.54 -54.29 -3.83
C ALA A 18 8.49 -53.20 -3.25
N ILE A 19 8.80 -52.13 -4.05
CA ILE A 19 9.43 -50.95 -3.49
C ILE A 19 8.29 -50.14 -2.84
N PRO A 20 8.21 -50.08 -1.48
CA PRO A 20 7.26 -49.19 -0.85
C PRO A 20 7.66 -47.76 -1.30
N ALA A 21 6.72 -47.03 -1.93
CA ALA A 21 6.86 -45.63 -2.09
C ALA A 21 7.02 -45.03 -0.66
N ALA A 22 8.23 -44.72 -0.29
CA ALA A 22 8.52 -44.08 1.00
C ALA A 22 7.89 -42.68 0.91
N PHE A 23 6.64 -42.55 1.37
CA PHE A 23 6.06 -41.26 1.64
C PHE A 23 6.91 -40.59 2.73
N ALA A 24 7.65 -39.59 2.39
CA ALA A 24 8.42 -38.83 3.36
C ALA A 24 7.45 -38.20 4.36
N ALA A 25 7.67 -38.46 5.65
CA ALA A 25 6.82 -37.89 6.69
C ALA A 25 6.96 -36.34 6.70
N PRO A 26 5.87 -35.62 6.88
CA PRO A 26 5.93 -34.16 6.94
C PRO A 26 6.78 -33.71 8.14
N GLU A 27 7.75 -32.86 7.86
CA GLU A 27 8.69 -32.27 8.81
C GLU A 27 8.33 -30.83 9.12
N SER A 28 8.75 -30.34 10.30
CA SER A 28 8.57 -28.93 10.67
C SER A 28 9.90 -28.20 10.51
N HIS A 29 9.87 -27.09 9.78
CA HIS A 29 11.03 -26.21 9.58
C HIS A 29 10.70 -24.77 9.95
N VAL A 30 11.69 -24.02 10.44
CA VAL A 30 11.58 -22.62 10.83
C VAL A 30 12.36 -21.78 9.84
N PHE A 31 11.70 -20.84 9.21
CA PHE A 31 12.30 -19.88 8.30
C PHE A 31 12.29 -18.49 8.92
N GLU A 32 13.41 -17.80 8.93
CA GLU A 32 13.53 -16.41 9.33
C GLU A 32 13.53 -15.52 8.08
N LEU A 33 12.68 -14.50 8.06
CA LEU A 33 12.57 -13.50 7.01
C LEU A 33 13.29 -12.24 7.46
N GLU A 34 14.11 -11.65 6.60
CA GLU A 34 14.88 -10.46 6.92
C GLU A 34 14.13 -9.16 6.60
N ASN A 35 13.35 -9.17 5.51
CA ASN A 35 12.77 -7.97 4.93
C ASN A 35 11.24 -7.90 5.04
N ARG A 36 10.58 -9.03 5.25
CA ARG A 36 9.12 -9.12 5.28
C ARG A 36 8.61 -9.76 6.56
N ARG A 37 7.38 -9.42 6.93
CA ARG A 37 6.68 -10.13 8.00
C ARG A 37 6.13 -11.44 7.47
N ALA A 38 6.21 -12.51 8.26
CA ALA A 38 5.71 -13.83 7.88
C ALA A 38 4.21 -13.80 7.49
N GLN A 39 3.41 -12.95 8.16
CA GLN A 39 1.98 -12.79 7.87
C GLN A 39 1.71 -12.33 6.42
N THR A 40 2.63 -11.58 5.80
CA THR A 40 2.45 -11.09 4.41
C THR A 40 2.74 -12.16 3.36
N VAL A 41 3.50 -13.20 3.72
CA VAL A 41 3.91 -14.29 2.82
C VAL A 41 2.94 -15.47 2.89
N VAL A 42 2.29 -15.69 4.04
CA VAL A 42 1.34 -16.79 4.25
C VAL A 42 0.26 -16.90 3.18
N PRO A 43 -0.44 -15.82 2.73
CA PRO A 43 -1.46 -15.93 1.70
C PRO A 43 -0.91 -16.45 0.37
N GLN A 44 0.32 -16.09 0.01
CA GLN A 44 0.96 -16.53 -1.24
C GLN A 44 1.28 -18.02 -1.19
N LEU A 45 1.86 -18.49 -0.08
CA LEU A 45 2.15 -19.93 0.12
C LEU A 45 0.85 -20.75 0.16
N ARG A 46 -0.19 -20.22 0.84
CA ARG A 46 -1.48 -20.91 0.90
C ARG A 46 -2.17 -21.01 -0.45
N ASN A 47 -2.00 -20.02 -1.31
CA ASN A 47 -2.53 -20.06 -2.69
C ASN A 47 -1.80 -21.10 -3.57
N LEU A 48 -0.52 -21.38 -3.30
CA LEU A 48 0.28 -22.35 -4.06
C LEU A 48 0.07 -23.79 -3.58
N TYR A 49 0.07 -23.98 -2.27
CA TYR A 49 0.09 -25.33 -1.67
C TYR A 49 -1.24 -25.73 -1.00
N GLY A 50 -2.20 -24.81 -0.91
CA GLY A 50 -3.48 -25.10 -0.27
C GLY A 50 -3.35 -25.47 1.20
N ASP A 51 -4.06 -26.53 1.60
CA ASP A 51 -4.07 -27.06 2.97
C ASP A 51 -3.03 -28.19 3.17
N ASP A 52 -2.26 -28.53 2.14
CA ASP A 52 -1.24 -29.59 2.20
C ASP A 52 -0.08 -29.23 3.13
N ILE A 53 0.11 -27.95 3.38
CA ILE A 53 1.12 -27.43 4.30
C ILE A 53 0.48 -26.72 5.49
N LYS A 54 1.14 -26.80 6.66
CA LYS A 54 0.72 -26.03 7.84
C LYS A 54 1.67 -24.88 8.07
N LEU A 55 1.09 -23.68 8.19
CA LEU A 55 1.81 -22.41 8.31
C LEU A 55 1.45 -21.75 9.63
N SER A 56 2.47 -21.35 10.40
CA SER A 56 2.32 -20.56 11.62
C SER A 56 3.27 -19.36 11.57
N PRO A 57 2.77 -18.16 11.25
CA PRO A 57 3.58 -16.94 11.21
C PRO A 57 3.69 -16.30 12.60
N ASP A 58 4.91 -15.90 12.96
CA ASP A 58 5.20 -15.11 14.17
C ASP A 58 6.25 -14.05 13.87
N GLY A 59 5.82 -12.77 13.78
CA GLY A 59 6.69 -11.67 13.44
C GLY A 59 7.41 -11.84 12.10
N GLN A 60 8.72 -12.05 12.13
CA GLN A 60 9.58 -12.36 10.97
C GLN A 60 9.82 -13.85 10.80
N THR A 61 9.34 -14.66 11.72
CA THR A 61 9.54 -16.11 11.70
C THR A 61 8.34 -16.83 11.10
N LEU A 62 8.58 -17.74 10.18
CA LEU A 62 7.57 -18.59 9.56
C LEU A 62 7.88 -20.05 9.88
N MET A 63 7.04 -20.69 10.69
CA MET A 63 7.08 -22.13 10.91
C MET A 63 6.24 -22.83 9.83
N VAL A 64 6.85 -23.78 9.14
CA VAL A 64 6.22 -24.54 8.07
C VAL A 64 6.33 -26.02 8.39
N ARG A 65 5.21 -26.75 8.29
CA ARG A 65 5.20 -28.19 8.30
C ARG A 65 4.71 -28.71 6.96
N ALA A 66 5.59 -29.42 6.26
CA ALA A 66 5.36 -29.92 4.91
C ALA A 66 6.26 -31.12 4.62
N GLU A 67 6.11 -31.72 3.46
CA GLU A 67 7.02 -32.76 2.99
C GLU A 67 8.42 -32.17 2.68
N PRO A 68 9.52 -32.95 2.76
CA PRO A 68 10.88 -32.45 2.55
C PRO A 68 11.09 -31.77 1.19
N GLU A 69 10.45 -32.28 0.14
CA GLU A 69 10.51 -31.67 -1.20
C GLU A 69 9.84 -30.30 -1.25
N GLN A 70 8.65 -30.19 -0.62
CA GLN A 70 7.93 -28.91 -0.50
C GLN A 70 8.70 -27.90 0.35
N LEU A 71 9.36 -28.34 1.44
CA LEU A 71 10.21 -27.48 2.27
C LEU A 71 11.39 -26.90 1.48
N ALA A 72 12.02 -27.69 0.61
CA ALA A 72 13.12 -27.24 -0.25
C ALA A 72 12.63 -26.21 -1.29
N GLU A 73 11.45 -26.42 -1.86
CA GLU A 73 10.81 -25.48 -2.78
C GLU A 73 10.42 -24.19 -2.08
N ILE A 74 9.75 -24.28 -0.92
CA ILE A 74 9.36 -23.15 -0.08
C ILE A 74 10.58 -22.30 0.31
N LYS A 75 11.68 -22.94 0.69
CA LYS A 75 12.94 -22.24 0.99
C LYS A 75 13.43 -21.40 -0.19
N THR A 76 13.33 -21.93 -1.40
CA THR A 76 13.74 -21.23 -2.62
C THR A 76 12.80 -20.05 -2.93
N LEU A 77 11.49 -20.27 -2.81
CA LEU A 77 10.47 -19.24 -2.99
C LEU A 77 10.61 -18.10 -1.95
N LEU A 78 10.82 -18.46 -0.68
CA LEU A 78 11.01 -17.46 0.38
C LEU A 78 12.22 -16.56 0.10
N LYS A 79 13.34 -17.10 -0.38
CA LYS A 79 14.50 -16.28 -0.78
C LYS A 79 14.22 -15.32 -1.91
N GLN A 80 13.31 -15.67 -2.83
CA GLN A 80 12.90 -14.78 -3.92
C GLN A 80 11.90 -13.73 -3.48
N ILE A 81 11.02 -14.07 -2.53
CA ILE A 81 9.97 -13.17 -2.03
C ILE A 81 10.52 -12.22 -0.99
N ASP A 82 11.46 -12.67 -0.14
CA ASP A 82 12.02 -11.86 0.96
C ASP A 82 13.07 -10.87 0.45
N GLN A 83 12.62 -9.97 -0.45
CA GLN A 83 13.43 -8.88 -0.96
C GLN A 83 13.19 -7.60 -0.16
N PRO A 84 14.18 -6.72 -0.03
CA PRO A 84 14.01 -5.41 0.59
C PRO A 84 12.84 -4.64 -0.03
N VAL A 85 11.99 -4.10 0.82
CA VAL A 85 10.83 -3.31 0.35
C VAL A 85 11.33 -2.00 -0.24
N ARG A 86 10.99 -1.73 -1.50
CA ARG A 86 11.36 -0.49 -2.19
C ARG A 86 10.69 0.70 -1.51
N GLN A 87 11.41 1.80 -1.45
CA GLN A 87 10.89 3.06 -0.93
C GLN A 87 10.77 4.07 -2.06
N VAL A 88 9.67 4.81 -2.07
CA VAL A 88 9.37 5.84 -3.06
C VAL A 88 9.33 7.19 -2.35
N ARG A 89 10.10 8.16 -2.83
CA ARG A 89 9.98 9.54 -2.40
C ARG A 89 8.95 10.25 -3.26
N LEU A 90 7.87 10.68 -2.62
CA LEU A 90 6.81 11.44 -3.26
C LEU A 90 6.98 12.92 -2.92
N SER A 91 6.90 13.78 -3.94
CA SER A 91 6.90 15.23 -3.76
C SER A 91 5.62 15.81 -4.34
N LEU A 92 4.89 16.57 -3.53
CA LEU A 92 3.67 17.25 -3.93
C LEU A 92 3.95 18.74 -3.97
N ARG A 93 3.67 19.38 -5.12
CA ARG A 93 3.73 20.83 -5.28
C ARG A 93 2.31 21.38 -5.47
N HIS A 94 1.95 22.26 -4.60
CA HIS A 94 0.71 23.03 -4.73
C HIS A 94 1.03 24.43 -5.24
N ARG A 95 0.43 24.78 -6.39
CA ARG A 95 0.58 26.11 -6.99
C ARG A 95 -0.76 26.83 -6.90
N LYS A 96 -0.82 27.92 -6.16
CA LYS A 96 -1.97 28.83 -6.20
C LYS A 96 -1.75 29.83 -7.35
N MET A 97 -2.62 29.80 -8.35
CA MET A 97 -2.75 30.93 -9.25
C MET A 97 -3.57 32.00 -8.52
N ALA A 98 -2.96 33.15 -8.26
CA ALA A 98 -3.71 34.30 -7.79
C ALA A 98 -4.48 34.84 -9.00
N SER A 99 -5.79 34.60 -9.07
CA SER A 99 -6.69 35.33 -9.94
C SER A 99 -6.82 36.74 -9.34
N GLY A 100 -6.09 37.70 -9.89
CA GLY A 100 -6.30 39.08 -9.62
C GLY A 100 -7.57 39.54 -10.32
N GLU A 101 -8.66 39.63 -9.61
CA GLU A 101 -9.83 40.37 -10.03
C GLU A 101 -9.49 41.86 -9.78
N ASP A 102 -9.17 42.55 -10.86
CA ASP A 102 -8.91 43.99 -10.88
C ASP A 102 -10.24 44.72 -10.67
N ASP A 103 -10.51 45.13 -9.45
CA ASP A 103 -11.47 46.21 -9.24
C ASP A 103 -10.74 47.56 -9.29
N ASN A 104 -11.02 48.23 -10.41
CA ASN A 104 -10.52 49.47 -10.94
C ASN A 104 -10.55 50.61 -9.91
N ARG A 105 -9.39 51.01 -9.35
CA ARG A 105 -9.05 52.39 -8.97
C ARG A 105 -7.58 52.52 -8.55
N GLY A 106 -6.78 53.03 -9.49
CA GLY A 106 -5.61 53.87 -9.22
C GLY A 106 -4.43 53.28 -8.45
N SER A 107 -3.36 52.93 -9.19
CA SER A 107 -2.02 52.49 -8.80
C SER A 107 -1.85 51.00 -8.60
N SER A 108 -1.62 50.27 -9.71
CA SER A 108 -1.28 48.85 -9.71
C SER A 108 0.17 48.63 -9.26
N ARG A 109 0.35 48.13 -8.05
CA ARG A 109 1.50 47.32 -7.71
C ARG A 109 1.05 45.86 -7.74
N VAL A 110 1.30 45.21 -8.83
CA VAL A 110 1.08 43.75 -8.95
C VAL A 110 2.13 43.04 -8.08
N TYR A 111 1.78 42.70 -6.85
CA TYR A 111 2.53 41.77 -6.06
C TYR A 111 2.04 40.38 -6.42
N SER A 112 2.65 39.77 -7.39
CA SER A 112 2.49 38.34 -7.66
C SER A 112 3.18 37.52 -6.53
N THR A 113 2.46 37.30 -5.44
CA THR A 113 2.96 36.41 -4.38
C THR A 113 2.68 34.96 -4.78
N ARG A 114 3.58 34.45 -5.58
CA ARG A 114 3.57 33.01 -5.92
C ARG A 114 3.92 32.22 -4.65
N LYS A 115 2.94 31.68 -3.96
CA LYS A 115 3.17 30.73 -2.85
C LYS A 115 3.21 29.32 -3.41
N ASP A 116 4.37 28.90 -3.85
CA ASP A 116 4.61 27.49 -4.15
C ASP A 116 4.97 26.78 -2.85
N SER A 117 4.18 25.81 -2.45
CA SER A 117 4.52 24.93 -1.33
C SER A 117 4.82 23.53 -1.86
N THR A 118 6.02 23.03 -1.56
CA THR A 118 6.41 21.67 -1.88
C THR A 118 6.48 20.86 -0.58
N ARG A 119 5.83 19.72 -0.55
CA ARG A 119 5.89 18.75 0.55
C ARG A 119 6.38 17.44 0.00
N SER A 120 7.28 16.78 0.72
CA SER A 120 7.79 15.48 0.34
C SER A 120 7.70 14.50 1.49
N LEU A 121 7.47 13.24 1.16
CA LEU A 121 7.47 12.12 2.09
C LEU A 121 8.10 10.90 1.41
N VAL A 122 8.57 9.98 2.23
CA VAL A 122 9.06 8.68 1.79
C VAL A 122 8.06 7.64 2.25
N VAL A 123 7.64 6.77 1.34
CA VAL A 123 6.67 5.72 1.59
C VAL A 123 7.17 4.40 1.02
N GLN A 124 6.87 3.31 1.67
CA GLN A 124 7.17 1.97 1.16
C GLN A 124 6.24 1.62 0.00
N ASP A 125 6.74 0.83 -0.92
CA ASP A 125 5.95 0.28 -2.03
C ASP A 125 4.65 -0.39 -1.51
N GLN A 126 3.54 -0.10 -2.17
CA GLN A 126 2.17 -0.57 -1.85
C GLN A 126 1.60 -0.10 -0.50
N GLN A 127 2.30 0.74 0.26
CA GLN A 127 1.77 1.33 1.49
C GLN A 127 1.08 2.67 1.22
N ILE A 128 0.06 2.95 2.04
CA ILE A 128 -0.66 4.22 1.95
C ILE A 128 0.09 5.27 2.77
N ALA A 129 0.31 6.41 2.14
CA ALA A 129 0.83 7.59 2.81
C ALA A 129 -0.16 8.75 2.72
N GLN A 130 -0.22 9.54 3.78
CA GLN A 130 -1.10 10.70 3.86
C GLN A 130 -0.28 11.98 3.99
N ILE A 131 -0.58 12.95 3.12
CA ILE A 131 -0.10 14.32 3.25
C ILE A 131 -1.32 15.19 3.50
N SER A 132 -1.49 15.68 4.72
CA SER A 132 -2.62 16.52 5.06
C SER A 132 -2.16 17.89 5.58
N SER A 133 -3.05 18.85 5.43
CA SER A 133 -2.97 20.17 6.03
C SER A 133 -4.34 20.51 6.55
N GLY A 134 -4.44 20.80 7.81
CA GLY A 134 -5.71 21.13 8.46
C GLY A 134 -5.62 22.40 9.27
N ARG A 135 -6.77 22.90 9.61
CA ARG A 135 -6.98 23.95 10.61
C ARG A 135 -8.25 23.62 11.37
N ILE A 136 -8.26 23.92 12.63
CA ILE A 136 -9.48 23.91 13.41
C ILE A 136 -10.22 25.20 13.10
N ALA A 137 -11.42 25.09 12.53
CA ALA A 137 -12.31 26.23 12.31
C ALA A 137 -13.37 26.27 13.41
N ARG A 138 -13.66 27.44 13.91
CA ARG A 138 -14.77 27.66 14.85
C ARG A 138 -15.95 28.18 14.06
N LEU A 139 -16.94 27.32 13.88
CA LEU A 139 -18.15 27.65 13.13
C LEU A 139 -19.30 28.00 14.08
N PRO A 140 -20.07 29.07 13.83
CA PRO A 140 -21.23 29.40 14.64
C PRO A 140 -22.36 28.42 14.32
N VAL A 141 -22.70 27.56 15.26
CA VAL A 141 -23.80 26.57 15.14
C VAL A 141 -25.13 27.06 15.71
N ALA A 142 -25.07 28.04 16.60
CA ALA A 142 -26.27 28.69 17.12
C ALA A 142 -25.95 30.14 17.51
N ALA A 143 -26.90 31.02 17.25
CA ALA A 143 -26.85 32.42 17.69
C ALA A 143 -28.17 32.81 18.34
N ARG A 144 -28.09 33.47 19.50
CA ARG A 144 -29.21 34.06 20.19
C ARG A 144 -29.04 35.57 20.18
N GLY A 145 -30.03 36.26 19.59
CA GLY A 145 -30.11 37.73 19.65
C GLY A 145 -30.90 38.22 20.87
N GLY A 146 -30.92 39.51 21.09
CA GLY A 146 -31.68 40.16 22.18
C GLY A 146 -30.77 40.87 23.18
N ARG A 147 -31.26 41.07 24.44
CA ARG A 147 -30.50 41.78 25.49
C ARG A 147 -29.21 41.08 25.93
N ASN A 148 -29.10 39.77 25.73
CA ASN A 148 -27.88 38.98 25.98
C ASN A 148 -27.55 38.17 24.72
N PRO A 149 -26.84 38.72 23.76
CA PRO A 149 -26.43 38.00 22.56
C PRO A 149 -25.43 36.90 22.96
N MET A 150 -25.64 35.69 22.44
CA MET A 150 -24.77 34.53 22.64
C MET A 150 -24.59 33.83 21.31
N VAL A 151 -23.34 33.45 21.00
CA VAL A 151 -23.01 32.62 19.86
C VAL A 151 -22.32 31.36 20.37
N ILE A 152 -22.84 30.21 19.99
CA ILE A 152 -22.21 28.93 20.25
C ILE A 152 -21.35 28.61 19.04
N LEU A 153 -20.06 28.42 19.32
CA LEU A 153 -19.08 28.03 18.30
C LEU A 153 -18.74 26.57 18.50
N GLU A 154 -18.78 25.80 17.43
CA GLU A 154 -18.31 24.43 17.38
C GLU A 154 -16.95 24.38 16.70
N GLU A 155 -16.01 23.61 17.24
CA GLU A 155 -14.73 23.37 16.63
C GLU A 155 -14.84 22.24 15.62
N VAL A 156 -14.59 22.56 14.35
CA VAL A 156 -14.61 21.60 13.25
C VAL A 156 -13.20 21.44 12.70
N ASP A 157 -12.73 20.22 12.63
CA ASP A 157 -11.44 19.90 12.00
C ASP A 157 -11.59 19.90 10.47
N MET A 158 -11.04 20.93 9.84
CA MET A 158 -11.03 21.08 8.39
C MET A 158 -9.71 20.61 7.83
N THR A 159 -9.62 19.31 7.59
CA THR A 159 -8.43 18.70 7.01
C THR A 159 -8.59 18.53 5.51
N SER A 160 -7.64 19.07 4.77
CA SER A 160 -7.51 18.85 3.33
C SER A 160 -6.20 18.11 3.06
N GLY A 161 -6.19 17.19 2.11
CA GLY A 161 -4.98 16.44 1.88
C GLY A 161 -5.06 15.40 0.77
N PHE A 162 -3.98 14.65 0.68
CA PHE A 162 -3.80 13.59 -0.28
C PHE A 162 -3.47 12.28 0.43
N LEU A 163 -4.16 11.23 0.05
CA LEU A 163 -3.80 9.85 0.32
C LEU A 163 -3.16 9.31 -0.95
N VAL A 164 -1.96 8.78 -0.85
CA VAL A 164 -1.24 8.25 -2.01
C VAL A 164 -0.72 6.86 -1.69
N ARG A 165 -1.01 5.91 -2.58
CA ARG A 165 -0.42 4.56 -2.55
C ARG A 165 0.38 4.35 -3.82
N PRO A 166 1.72 4.37 -3.75
CA PRO A 166 2.56 4.02 -4.87
C PRO A 166 2.65 2.51 -5.04
N THR A 167 2.74 2.05 -6.28
CA THR A 167 3.05 0.67 -6.66
C THR A 167 4.17 0.71 -7.69
N VAL A 168 5.34 0.21 -7.33
CA VAL A 168 6.50 0.17 -8.24
C VAL A 168 6.30 -0.98 -9.23
N LEU A 169 6.06 -0.64 -10.50
CA LEU A 169 5.86 -1.61 -11.57
C LEU A 169 7.20 -2.07 -12.16
N SER A 170 8.15 -1.13 -12.31
CA SER A 170 9.50 -1.40 -12.80
C SER A 170 10.46 -0.34 -12.26
N GLU A 171 11.73 -0.38 -12.67
CA GLU A 171 12.71 0.65 -12.29
C GLU A 171 12.33 2.05 -12.79
N ASN A 172 11.63 2.11 -13.94
CA ASN A 172 11.27 3.36 -14.61
C ASN A 172 9.78 3.68 -14.54
N GLN A 173 8.97 2.92 -13.83
CA GLN A 173 7.52 3.15 -13.79
C GLN A 173 6.93 2.88 -12.42
N VAL A 174 6.18 3.87 -11.93
CA VAL A 174 5.43 3.80 -10.68
C VAL A 174 3.97 4.14 -10.96
N GLU A 175 3.05 3.32 -10.46
CA GLU A 175 1.63 3.60 -10.48
C GLU A 175 1.24 4.25 -9.15
N LEU A 176 0.57 5.39 -9.21
CA LEU A 176 0.11 6.16 -8.08
C LEU A 176 -1.40 6.11 -8.01
N HIS A 177 -1.94 5.55 -6.94
CA HIS A 177 -3.34 5.68 -6.57
C HIS A 177 -3.47 6.89 -5.65
N ILE A 178 -4.16 7.93 -6.10
CA ILE A 178 -4.23 9.21 -5.41
C ILE A 178 -5.69 9.51 -5.08
N THR A 179 -5.94 9.80 -3.80
CA THR A 179 -7.22 10.34 -3.34
C THR A 179 -6.94 11.71 -2.73
N ALA A 180 -7.48 12.75 -3.33
CA ALA A 180 -7.43 14.11 -2.83
C ALA A 180 -8.76 14.46 -2.16
N ILE A 181 -8.70 15.06 -0.98
CA ILE A 181 -9.87 15.56 -0.26
C ILE A 181 -9.60 17.01 0.12
N ARG A 182 -10.56 17.88 -0.14
CA ARG A 182 -10.51 19.28 0.21
C ARG A 182 -11.77 19.66 0.96
N ASN A 183 -11.59 20.27 2.12
CA ASN A 183 -12.66 20.85 2.93
C ASN A 183 -12.48 22.35 2.99
N GLU A 184 -13.50 23.12 2.58
CA GLU A 184 -13.50 24.57 2.61
C GLU A 184 -14.70 25.11 3.36
N PRO A 185 -14.50 26.06 4.30
CA PRO A 185 -15.62 26.70 4.97
C PRO A 185 -16.39 27.58 3.98
N VAL A 186 -17.71 27.56 4.10
CA VAL A 186 -18.57 28.47 3.35
C VAL A 186 -18.62 29.82 4.09
N PRO A 187 -18.19 30.93 3.47
CA PRO A 187 -18.20 32.23 4.13
C PRO A 187 -19.60 32.59 4.61
N GLY A 188 -19.72 32.96 5.88
CA GLY A 188 -20.99 33.43 6.48
C GLY A 188 -22.01 32.35 6.79
N GLN A 189 -21.67 31.06 6.63
CA GLN A 189 -22.56 29.94 6.96
C GLN A 189 -21.82 28.97 7.90
N PRO A 190 -22.53 28.29 8.81
CA PRO A 190 -21.97 27.22 9.64
C PRO A 190 -21.88 25.91 8.85
N ASP A 191 -21.25 25.95 7.67
CA ASP A 191 -21.18 24.84 6.74
C ASP A 191 -19.83 24.80 6.03
N TYR A 192 -19.50 23.67 5.43
CA TYR A 192 -18.30 23.50 4.63
C TYR A 192 -18.57 22.68 3.37
N LYS A 193 -17.84 22.96 2.31
CA LYS A 193 -17.86 22.20 1.07
C LYS A 193 -16.74 21.16 1.10
N THR A 194 -17.09 19.94 0.73
CA THR A 194 -16.11 18.88 0.52
C THR A 194 -16.01 18.58 -0.97
N ALA A 195 -14.80 18.62 -1.50
CA ALA A 195 -14.49 18.17 -2.84
C ALA A 195 -13.46 17.04 -2.77
N GLY A 196 -13.63 16.05 -3.63
CA GLY A 196 -12.71 14.90 -3.69
C GLY A 196 -12.40 14.51 -5.12
N VAL A 197 -11.17 14.05 -5.34
CA VAL A 197 -10.71 13.50 -6.61
C VAL A 197 -10.03 12.17 -6.32
N VAL A 198 -10.40 11.14 -7.08
CA VAL A 198 -9.72 9.85 -7.08
C VAL A 198 -9.14 9.61 -8.47
N THR A 199 -7.86 9.34 -8.55
CA THR A 199 -7.19 9.10 -9.83
C THR A 199 -6.10 8.04 -9.70
N ILE A 200 -5.85 7.35 -10.80
CA ILE A 200 -4.74 6.41 -10.94
C ILE A 200 -3.85 6.93 -12.06
N ARG A 201 -2.58 7.14 -11.78
CA ARG A 201 -1.60 7.66 -12.73
C ARG A 201 -0.34 6.79 -12.74
N ARG A 202 0.16 6.52 -13.94
CA ARG A 202 1.49 5.94 -14.15
C ARG A 202 2.46 7.07 -14.46
N VAL A 203 3.55 7.09 -13.73
CA VAL A 203 4.55 8.16 -13.79
C VAL A 203 5.95 7.57 -13.87
N ASN A 204 6.86 8.29 -14.50
CA ASN A 204 8.27 7.93 -14.46
C ASN A 204 8.93 8.65 -13.26
N PRO A 205 9.85 7.99 -12.55
CA PRO A 205 10.60 8.63 -11.48
C PRO A 205 11.35 9.87 -11.97
N GLY A 206 11.27 10.96 -11.20
CA GLY A 206 11.92 12.23 -11.52
C GLY A 206 11.08 13.18 -12.38
N GLU A 207 9.94 12.76 -12.90
CA GLU A 207 9.04 13.62 -13.67
C GLU A 207 7.92 14.21 -12.80
N TRP A 208 7.55 15.47 -13.08
CA TRP A 208 6.39 16.10 -12.48
C TRP A 208 5.15 15.83 -13.33
N VAL A 209 4.12 15.34 -12.67
CA VAL A 209 2.83 15.04 -13.31
C VAL A 209 1.75 15.89 -12.68
N GLU A 210 0.97 16.55 -13.52
CA GLU A 210 -0.18 17.33 -13.09
C GLU A 210 -1.33 16.39 -12.72
N LEU A 211 -1.86 16.58 -11.52
CA LEU A 211 -2.95 15.75 -10.98
C LEU A 211 -4.32 16.36 -11.25
N GLY A 212 -4.40 17.65 -11.41
CA GLY A 212 -5.61 18.40 -11.67
C GLY A 212 -5.35 19.89 -11.61
N GLU A 213 -6.18 20.65 -12.31
CA GLU A 213 -6.23 22.11 -12.27
C GLU A 213 -7.48 22.53 -11.50
N GLU A 214 -7.33 23.45 -10.58
CA GLU A 214 -8.44 24.03 -9.85
C GLU A 214 -8.70 25.43 -10.42
N ARG A 215 -9.90 25.63 -10.94
CA ARG A 215 -10.42 26.92 -11.43
C ARG A 215 -11.35 27.56 -10.41
#